data_33a762ec556f5b10609c4753944dcd42
#
_entry.id   33a762ec556f5b10609c4753944dcd42
#
_cell.length_a   1.000
_cell.length_b   1.000
_cell.length_c   1.000
_cell.angle_alpha   90.00
_cell.angle_beta   90.00
_cell.angle_gamma   90.00
#
_symmetry.space_group_name_H-M   'P 1'
#
loop_
_entity.id
_entity.type
_entity.pdbx_description
1 polymer ?
#
loop_
_entity_poly.entity_id
_entity_poly.type
_entity_poly.pdbx_seq_one_letter_code
_entity_poly.pdbx_strand_id
1 'polypeptide(L)'
;ACGKEWTESLSTEHKAAIHSYTGTAYSNINATMRGLEKQFDPGNHECAINIHQALSGASIPADCTVYRGVSSKALGMLRMLPDNMLVGKTFADYGFMSTSLDRNSAFGGDMLLEIDVPKGAHGAYVGDISSAGHYESEVLFDARQQMRITGVRRDENGRRIVSVRIMT
;
A
#
# COMPACT_ATOMS: atom_id res chain seq x y z
N ALA A 1 -3.31 18.48 -6.04
CA ALA A 1 -2.39 19.16 -6.97
C ALA A 1 -1.15 18.33 -7.27
N CYS A 2 -0.50 17.78 -6.25
CA CYS A 2 0.77 17.05 -6.46
C CYS A 2 0.63 15.74 -7.24
N GLY A 3 -0.50 15.06 -7.14
CA GLY A 3 -0.72 13.84 -7.91
C GLY A 3 -0.78 14.05 -9.42
N LYS A 4 -1.30 15.21 -9.85
CA LYS A 4 -1.46 15.52 -11.27
C LYS A 4 -0.11 15.75 -11.97
N GLU A 5 0.77 16.55 -11.38
CA GLU A 5 2.10 16.82 -11.92
C GLU A 5 2.92 15.54 -12.06
N TRP A 6 2.92 14.70 -11.02
CA TRP A 6 3.59 13.42 -11.06
C TRP A 6 3.01 12.51 -12.14
N THR A 7 1.67 12.40 -12.23
CA THR A 7 0.99 11.60 -13.26
C THR A 7 1.36 12.05 -14.66
N GLU A 8 1.39 13.36 -14.90
CA GLU A 8 1.76 13.92 -16.21
C GLU A 8 3.23 13.66 -16.58
N SER A 9 4.10 13.49 -15.57
CA SER A 9 5.53 13.20 -15.78
C SER A 9 5.82 11.75 -16.15
N LEU A 10 4.86 10.84 -15.96
CA LEU A 10 5.05 9.41 -16.18
C LEU A 10 5.08 9.04 -17.67
N SER A 11 5.90 8.05 -18.01
CA SER A 11 5.88 7.42 -19.33
C SER A 11 4.57 6.65 -19.56
N THR A 12 4.29 6.34 -20.84
CA THR A 12 3.12 5.52 -21.20
C THR A 12 3.20 4.13 -20.54
N GLU A 13 4.39 3.54 -20.48
CA GLU A 13 4.63 2.23 -19.85
C GLU A 13 4.37 2.27 -18.36
N HIS A 14 4.81 3.31 -17.67
CA HIS A 14 4.56 3.51 -16.23
C HIS A 14 3.07 3.65 -15.93
N LYS A 15 2.35 4.46 -16.71
CA LYS A 15 0.90 4.63 -16.56
C LYS A 15 0.15 3.32 -16.80
N ALA A 16 0.52 2.59 -17.85
CA ALA A 16 -0.10 1.30 -18.19
C ALA A 16 0.13 0.26 -17.08
N ALA A 17 1.33 0.22 -16.51
CA ALA A 17 1.64 -0.70 -15.41
C ALA A 17 0.79 -0.40 -14.17
N ILE A 18 0.66 0.85 -13.77
CA ILE A 18 -0.17 1.25 -12.63
C ILE A 18 -1.65 0.97 -12.91
N HIS A 19 -2.12 1.26 -14.12
CA HIS A 19 -3.50 0.97 -14.49
C HIS A 19 -3.81 -0.53 -14.41
N SER A 20 -2.92 -1.38 -14.90
CA SER A 20 -3.06 -2.83 -14.80
C SER A 20 -3.07 -3.31 -13.36
N TYR A 21 -2.14 -2.81 -12.54
CA TYR A 21 -2.05 -3.14 -11.12
C TYR A 21 -3.34 -2.80 -10.38
N THR A 22 -3.88 -1.61 -10.57
CA THR A 22 -5.08 -1.12 -9.89
C THR A 22 -6.37 -1.80 -10.39
N GLY A 23 -6.29 -2.57 -11.46
CA GLY A 23 -7.36 -3.44 -11.96
C GLY A 23 -7.32 -4.82 -11.31
N THR A 24 -6.99 -5.83 -12.10
CA THR A 24 -7.01 -7.24 -11.67
C THR A 24 -5.62 -7.84 -11.45
N ALA A 25 -4.58 -7.16 -11.88
CA ALA A 25 -3.21 -7.69 -11.85
C ALA A 25 -2.50 -7.55 -10.50
N TYR A 26 -3.04 -6.78 -9.56
CA TYR A 26 -2.38 -6.48 -8.28
C TYR A 26 -1.97 -7.72 -7.49
N SER A 27 -2.80 -8.75 -7.49
CA SER A 27 -2.55 -9.99 -6.75
C SER A 27 -1.31 -10.72 -7.26
N ASN A 28 -1.21 -10.88 -8.58
CA ASN A 28 -0.10 -11.57 -9.21
C ASN A 28 1.20 -10.75 -9.14
N ILE A 29 1.10 -9.45 -9.35
CA ILE A 29 2.26 -8.55 -9.26
C ILE A 29 2.82 -8.53 -7.83
N ASN A 30 1.96 -8.43 -6.82
CA ASN A 30 2.39 -8.47 -5.43
C ASN A 30 2.92 -9.84 -5.02
N ALA A 31 2.36 -10.93 -5.54
CA ALA A 31 2.91 -12.26 -5.33
C ALA A 31 4.36 -12.36 -5.86
N THR A 32 4.61 -11.79 -7.04
CA THR A 32 5.96 -11.67 -7.60
C THR A 32 6.89 -10.91 -6.65
N MET A 33 6.48 -9.75 -6.17
CA MET A 33 7.29 -8.91 -5.28
C MET A 33 7.57 -9.57 -3.93
N ARG A 34 6.63 -10.39 -3.44
CA ARG A 34 6.75 -11.13 -2.17
C ARG A 34 7.47 -12.47 -2.31
N GLY A 35 7.86 -12.85 -3.54
CA GLY A 35 8.47 -14.16 -3.80
C GLY A 35 7.52 -15.33 -3.66
N LEU A 36 6.22 -15.10 -3.83
CA LEU A 36 5.16 -16.10 -3.66
C LEU A 36 4.55 -16.58 -4.98
N GLU A 37 5.07 -16.15 -6.11
CA GLU A 37 4.57 -16.60 -7.42
C GLU A 37 4.81 -18.10 -7.60
N LYS A 38 3.77 -18.79 -8.09
CA LYS A 38 3.84 -20.23 -8.31
C LYS A 38 4.56 -20.58 -9.61
N GLN A 39 4.55 -19.65 -10.56
CA GLN A 39 5.15 -19.80 -11.87
C GLN A 39 5.69 -18.45 -12.34
N PHE A 40 6.89 -18.45 -12.88
CA PHE A 40 7.51 -17.24 -13.41
C PHE A 40 6.67 -16.64 -14.54
N ASP A 41 6.33 -15.37 -14.42
CA ASP A 41 5.62 -14.61 -15.44
C ASP A 41 6.41 -13.34 -15.76
N PRO A 42 7.03 -13.27 -16.95
CA PRO A 42 7.80 -12.09 -17.36
C PRO A 42 6.97 -10.80 -17.38
N GLY A 43 5.70 -10.88 -17.73
CA GLY A 43 4.81 -9.73 -17.77
C GLY A 43 4.59 -9.12 -16.39
N ASN A 44 4.42 -9.95 -15.36
CA ASN A 44 4.29 -9.49 -13.99
C ASN A 44 5.59 -8.84 -13.48
N HIS A 45 6.74 -9.42 -13.81
CA HIS A 45 8.03 -8.85 -13.46
C HIS A 45 8.26 -7.49 -14.12
N GLU A 46 7.97 -7.37 -15.41
CA GLU A 46 8.08 -6.11 -16.14
C GLU A 46 7.15 -5.05 -15.56
N CYS A 47 5.91 -5.41 -15.27
CA CYS A 47 4.94 -4.52 -14.66
C CYS A 47 5.43 -4.03 -13.30
N ALA A 48 5.95 -4.93 -12.45
CA ALA A 48 6.52 -4.57 -11.15
C ALA A 48 7.69 -3.60 -11.27
N ILE A 49 8.58 -3.81 -12.22
CA ILE A 49 9.71 -2.90 -12.47
C ILE A 49 9.20 -1.51 -12.86
N ASN A 50 8.24 -1.43 -13.77
CA ASN A 50 7.67 -0.16 -14.22
C ASN A 50 6.97 0.59 -13.09
N ILE A 51 6.23 -0.11 -12.23
CA ILE A 51 5.57 0.50 -11.07
C ILE A 51 6.61 1.04 -10.08
N HIS A 52 7.62 0.25 -9.77
CA HIS A 52 8.70 0.67 -8.88
C HIS A 52 9.43 1.90 -9.42
N GLN A 53 9.78 1.93 -10.70
CA GLN A 53 10.41 3.09 -11.32
C GLN A 53 9.54 4.34 -11.19
N ALA A 54 8.24 4.22 -11.41
CA ALA A 54 7.31 5.33 -11.28
C ALA A 54 7.22 5.83 -9.84
N LEU A 55 7.07 4.93 -8.87
CA LEU A 55 6.85 5.28 -7.46
C LEU A 55 8.13 5.68 -6.73
N SER A 56 9.29 5.20 -7.15
CA SER A 56 10.57 5.62 -6.55
C SER A 56 10.85 7.11 -6.80
N GLY A 57 10.31 7.68 -7.87
CA GLY A 57 10.35 9.11 -8.16
C GLY A 57 9.20 9.91 -7.55
N ALA A 58 8.24 9.26 -6.91
CA ALA A 58 7.10 9.92 -6.28
C ALA A 58 7.41 10.28 -4.82
N SER A 59 6.81 11.35 -4.35
CA SER A 59 6.98 11.81 -2.97
C SER A 59 5.67 12.36 -2.45
N ILE A 60 5.26 11.90 -1.28
CA ILE A 60 4.08 12.44 -0.61
C ILE A 60 4.38 13.88 -0.17
N PRO A 61 3.52 14.84 -0.55
CA PRO A 61 3.84 16.27 -0.39
C PRO A 61 3.68 16.81 1.03
N ALA A 62 2.90 16.13 1.86
CA ALA A 62 2.63 16.54 3.24
C ALA A 62 2.25 15.32 4.07
N ASP A 63 2.45 15.40 5.38
CA ASP A 63 2.00 14.35 6.30
C ASP A 63 0.51 14.09 6.10
N CYS A 64 0.13 12.82 6.02
CA CYS A 64 -1.27 12.42 5.88
C CYS A 64 -1.53 11.06 6.52
N THR A 65 -2.80 10.70 6.62
CA THR A 65 -3.23 9.39 7.10
C THR A 65 -3.97 8.67 5.98
N VAL A 66 -3.61 7.41 5.76
CA VAL A 66 -4.29 6.53 4.81
C VAL A 66 -4.71 5.23 5.48
N TYR A 67 -5.58 4.48 4.84
CA TYR A 67 -6.22 3.31 5.41
C TYR A 67 -6.09 2.12 4.48
N ARG A 68 -5.94 0.92 5.06
CA ARG A 68 -5.84 -0.32 4.31
C ARG A 68 -6.46 -1.46 5.10
N GLY A 69 -7.47 -2.13 4.53
CA GLY A 69 -7.99 -3.39 5.05
C GLY A 69 -7.07 -4.53 4.66
N VAL A 70 -6.65 -5.35 5.63
CA VAL A 70 -5.71 -6.45 5.42
C VAL A 70 -6.10 -7.68 6.24
N SER A 71 -5.52 -8.82 5.90
CA SER A 71 -5.52 -9.99 6.76
C SER A 71 -4.49 -9.80 7.89
N SER A 72 -4.76 -10.36 9.06
CA SER A 72 -3.80 -10.38 10.17
C SER A 72 -2.46 -11.03 9.79
N LYS A 73 -2.44 -11.84 8.73
CA LYS A 73 -1.22 -12.42 8.16
C LYS A 73 -0.20 -11.38 7.70
N ALA A 74 -0.64 -10.13 7.42
CA ALA A 74 0.25 -9.04 7.07
C ALA A 74 1.27 -8.72 8.19
N LEU A 75 0.94 -9.02 9.44
CA LEU A 75 1.85 -8.87 10.58
C LEU A 75 2.88 -10.01 10.69
N GLY A 76 2.76 -11.07 9.90
CA GLY A 76 3.62 -12.24 10.01
C GLY A 76 3.52 -12.88 11.39
N MET A 77 4.65 -13.20 11.99
CA MET A 77 4.72 -13.80 13.33
C MET A 77 4.18 -12.87 14.43
N LEU A 78 4.20 -11.56 14.22
CA LEU A 78 3.70 -10.59 15.19
C LEU A 78 2.20 -10.76 15.48
N ARG A 79 1.44 -11.34 14.56
CA ARG A 79 0.00 -11.59 14.76
C ARG A 79 -0.29 -12.46 15.98
N MET A 80 0.69 -13.25 16.42
CA MET A 80 0.57 -14.16 17.57
C MET A 80 0.73 -13.43 18.90
N LEU A 81 1.21 -12.20 18.91
CA LEU A 81 1.41 -11.41 20.11
C LEU A 81 0.10 -10.77 20.57
N PRO A 82 -0.11 -10.63 21.89
CA PRO A 82 -1.22 -9.82 22.39
C PRO A 82 -1.05 -8.35 22.02
N ASP A 83 -2.17 -7.62 21.97
CA ASP A 83 -2.21 -6.22 21.50
C ASP A 83 -1.19 -5.34 22.22
N ASN A 84 -1.04 -5.49 23.54
CA ASN A 84 -0.13 -4.68 24.36
C ASN A 84 1.35 -4.92 24.08
N MET A 85 1.70 -6.00 23.38
CA MET A 85 3.08 -6.29 22.99
C MET A 85 3.42 -5.89 21.56
N LEU A 86 2.44 -5.43 20.80
CA LEU A 86 2.64 -5.04 19.40
C LEU A 86 3.23 -3.65 19.26
N VAL A 87 2.89 -2.71 20.16
CA VAL A 87 3.35 -1.32 20.07
C VAL A 87 4.88 -1.26 20.11
N GLY A 88 5.44 -0.52 19.16
CA GLY A 88 6.90 -0.40 18.99
C GLY A 88 7.52 -1.44 18.06
N LYS A 89 6.80 -2.50 17.73
CA LYS A 89 7.28 -3.50 16.78
C LYS A 89 7.23 -2.97 15.35
N THR A 90 8.06 -3.52 14.48
CA THR A 90 8.14 -3.15 13.08
C THR A 90 7.84 -4.35 12.19
N PHE A 91 7.28 -4.08 11.04
CA PHE A 91 7.07 -5.06 9.98
C PHE A 91 7.17 -4.39 8.61
N ALA A 92 7.32 -5.17 7.57
CA ALA A 92 7.42 -4.66 6.21
C ALA A 92 6.40 -5.34 5.29
N ASP A 93 5.89 -4.58 4.32
CA ASP A 93 5.20 -5.16 3.17
C ASP A 93 6.15 -5.11 1.98
N TYR A 94 6.48 -6.27 1.43
CA TYR A 94 7.38 -6.39 0.27
C TYR A 94 6.67 -6.14 -1.05
N GLY A 95 5.35 -6.21 -1.09
CA GLY A 95 4.55 -5.82 -2.26
C GLY A 95 4.28 -4.32 -2.30
N PHE A 96 3.70 -3.87 -3.39
CA PHE A 96 3.13 -2.53 -3.47
C PHE A 96 1.94 -2.44 -2.53
N MET A 97 1.72 -1.26 -1.99
CA MET A 97 0.71 -1.08 -0.95
C MET A 97 -0.37 -0.12 -1.43
N SER A 98 -1.52 -0.66 -1.78
CA SER A 98 -2.71 0.08 -2.15
C SER A 98 -3.45 0.52 -0.89
N THR A 99 -3.72 1.81 -0.79
CA THR A 99 -4.39 2.41 0.37
C THR A 99 -5.47 3.38 -0.08
N SER A 100 -6.30 3.84 0.85
CA SER A 100 -7.31 4.87 0.58
C SER A 100 -7.16 6.04 1.55
N LEU A 101 -7.42 7.24 1.05
CA LEU A 101 -7.61 8.43 1.90
C LEU A 101 -8.93 8.35 2.68
N ASP A 102 -9.89 7.58 2.20
CA ASP A 102 -11.18 7.38 2.85
C ASP A 102 -11.18 6.07 3.63
N ARG A 103 -11.36 6.17 4.95
CA ARG A 103 -11.45 5.01 5.83
C ARG A 103 -12.54 4.03 5.39
N ASN A 104 -13.68 4.53 4.90
CA ASN A 104 -14.81 3.71 4.50
C ASN A 104 -14.54 2.89 3.23
N SER A 105 -13.54 3.29 2.45
CA SER A 105 -13.10 2.54 1.26
C SER A 105 -12.06 1.46 1.58
N ALA A 106 -11.53 1.43 2.80
CA ALA A 106 -10.55 0.45 3.25
C ALA A 106 -11.26 -0.77 3.85
N PHE A 107 -11.86 -1.57 3.00
CA PHE A 107 -12.59 -2.78 3.40
C PHE A 107 -11.84 -4.04 3.00
N GLY A 108 -12.25 -5.16 3.60
CA GLY A 108 -11.62 -6.46 3.40
C GLY A 108 -10.66 -6.80 4.54
N GLY A 109 -10.44 -8.11 4.71
CA GLY A 109 -9.61 -8.63 5.78
C GLY A 109 -10.22 -8.47 7.18
N ASP A 110 -9.55 -9.05 8.14
CA ASP A 110 -9.94 -9.06 9.55
C ASP A 110 -9.25 -7.95 10.37
N MET A 111 -8.48 -7.10 9.70
CA MET A 111 -7.70 -6.05 10.35
C MET A 111 -7.70 -4.78 9.50
N LEU A 112 -7.69 -3.63 10.17
CA LEU A 112 -7.53 -2.34 9.53
C LEU A 112 -6.19 -1.74 9.93
N LEU A 113 -5.42 -1.30 8.94
CA LEU A 113 -4.25 -0.44 9.16
C LEU A 113 -4.66 1.03 9.01
N GLU A 114 -4.40 1.83 10.04
CA GLU A 114 -4.37 3.28 9.96
C GLU A 114 -2.91 3.69 9.83
N ILE A 115 -2.56 4.28 8.72
CA ILE A 115 -1.16 4.50 8.35
C ILE A 115 -0.84 5.98 8.37
N ASP A 116 0.01 6.40 9.30
CA ASP A 116 0.61 7.72 9.29
C ASP A 116 1.72 7.75 8.25
N VAL A 117 1.54 8.62 7.27
CA VAL A 117 2.47 8.78 6.15
C VAL A 117 3.23 10.08 6.32
N PRO A 118 4.54 10.02 6.54
CA PRO A 118 5.34 11.23 6.60
C PRO A 118 5.52 11.83 5.21
N LYS A 119 5.64 13.14 5.15
CA LYS A 119 6.08 13.83 3.94
C LYS A 119 7.36 13.18 3.41
N GLY A 120 7.42 12.96 2.11
CA GLY A 120 8.59 12.37 1.44
C GLY A 120 8.51 10.86 1.24
N ALA A 121 7.52 10.17 1.80
CA ALA A 121 7.31 8.75 1.53
C ALA A 121 7.10 8.49 0.03
N HIS A 122 7.59 7.36 -0.47
CA HIS A 122 7.48 6.99 -1.88
C HIS A 122 6.10 6.42 -2.19
N GLY A 123 5.18 7.31 -2.48
CA GLY A 123 3.81 6.98 -2.85
C GLY A 123 3.15 8.14 -3.58
N ALA A 124 2.02 7.87 -4.20
CA ALA A 124 1.28 8.87 -4.96
C ALA A 124 -0.21 8.57 -5.02
N TYR A 125 -1.00 9.61 -5.15
CA TYR A 125 -2.40 9.48 -5.49
C TYR A 125 -2.52 9.04 -6.96
N VAL A 126 -3.18 7.92 -7.19
CA VAL A 126 -3.27 7.28 -8.51
C VAL A 126 -4.67 7.31 -9.12
N GLY A 127 -5.59 8.07 -8.53
CA GLY A 127 -6.96 8.15 -9.00
C GLY A 127 -7.11 8.51 -10.47
N ASP A 128 -6.20 9.33 -11.00
CA ASP A 128 -6.22 9.77 -12.40
C ASP A 128 -5.88 8.65 -13.41
N ILE A 129 -5.16 7.62 -12.97
CA ILE A 129 -4.68 6.52 -13.81
C ILE A 129 -5.11 5.13 -13.33
N SER A 130 -5.79 5.07 -12.19
CA SER A 130 -6.31 3.82 -11.62
C SER A 130 -7.50 3.31 -12.45
N SER A 131 -7.62 1.98 -12.56
CA SER A 131 -8.81 1.33 -13.12
C SER A 131 -10.08 1.65 -12.35
N ALA A 132 -9.97 1.88 -11.04
CA ALA A 132 -11.08 2.29 -10.18
C ALA A 132 -11.38 3.79 -10.27
N GLY A 133 -10.53 4.57 -10.95
CA GLY A 133 -10.65 6.02 -11.03
C GLY A 133 -10.53 6.69 -9.66
N HIS A 134 -11.24 7.79 -9.49
CA HIS A 134 -11.25 8.53 -8.21
C HIS A 134 -12.12 7.91 -7.12
N TYR A 135 -12.84 6.84 -7.43
CA TYR A 135 -13.86 6.26 -6.55
C TYR A 135 -13.29 5.78 -5.21
N GLU A 136 -12.10 5.19 -5.23
CA GLU A 136 -11.46 4.65 -4.02
C GLU A 136 -10.50 5.63 -3.35
N SER A 137 -10.30 6.82 -3.90
CA SER A 137 -9.31 7.80 -3.41
C SER A 137 -7.96 7.14 -3.13
N GLU A 138 -7.48 6.38 -4.09
CA GLU A 138 -6.35 5.47 -3.91
C GLU A 138 -5.02 6.20 -3.86
N VAL A 139 -4.23 5.87 -2.84
CA VAL A 139 -2.82 6.23 -2.71
C VAL A 139 -2.02 4.94 -2.78
N LEU A 140 -1.16 4.84 -3.76
CA LEU A 140 -0.31 3.66 -3.99
C LEU A 140 1.11 3.95 -3.52
N PHE A 141 1.65 3.06 -2.69
CA PHE A 141 3.02 3.14 -2.18
C PHE A 141 3.93 2.14 -2.85
N ASP A 142 5.19 2.54 -3.03
CA ASP A 142 6.24 1.67 -3.54
C ASP A 142 6.39 0.43 -2.65
N ALA A 143 6.96 -0.62 -3.22
CA ALA A 143 7.21 -1.86 -2.50
C ALA A 143 8.21 -1.69 -1.35
N ARG A 144 8.21 -2.61 -0.41
CA ARG A 144 9.15 -2.70 0.71
C ARG A 144 9.02 -1.57 1.73
N GLN A 145 7.79 -1.09 1.96
CA GLN A 145 7.54 -0.13 3.02
C GLN A 145 7.73 -0.78 4.39
N GLN A 146 8.56 -0.17 5.21
CA GLN A 146 8.71 -0.56 6.62
C GLN A 146 7.80 0.30 7.48
N MET A 147 7.14 -0.33 8.43
CA MET A 147 6.16 0.33 9.29
C MET A 147 6.41 -0.02 10.76
N ARG A 148 6.25 0.98 11.63
CA ARG A 148 6.29 0.80 13.08
C ARG A 148 4.89 0.89 13.64
N ILE A 149 4.52 -0.05 14.49
CA ILE A 149 3.24 -0.05 15.17
C ILE A 149 3.27 0.99 16.29
N THR A 150 2.34 1.93 16.25
CA THR A 150 2.22 3.04 17.21
C THR A 150 1.04 2.87 18.16
N GLY A 151 0.07 2.06 17.81
CA GLY A 151 -1.10 1.80 18.64
C GLY A 151 -1.91 0.62 18.13
N VAL A 152 -2.67 0.01 19.03
CA VAL A 152 -3.58 -1.07 18.69
C VAL A 152 -4.86 -0.87 19.48
N ARG A 153 -6.00 -0.97 18.80
CA ARG A 153 -7.32 -0.95 19.44
C ARG A 153 -8.26 -1.93 18.73
N ARG A 154 -9.42 -2.13 19.31
CA ARG A 154 -10.49 -2.95 18.73
C ARG A 154 -11.71 -2.09 18.48
N ASP A 155 -12.39 -2.33 17.36
CA ASP A 155 -13.68 -1.70 17.10
C ASP A 155 -14.84 -2.43 17.82
N GLU A 156 -16.06 -1.96 17.61
CA GLU A 156 -17.29 -2.52 18.20
C GLU A 156 -17.48 -4.01 17.89
N ASN A 157 -16.97 -4.46 16.75
CA ASN A 157 -17.10 -5.85 16.29
C ASN A 157 -15.87 -6.71 16.66
N GLY A 158 -14.93 -6.15 17.44
CA GLY A 158 -13.70 -6.84 17.84
C GLY A 158 -12.63 -6.85 16.75
N ARG A 159 -12.83 -6.15 15.64
CA ARG A 159 -11.83 -6.02 14.57
C ARG A 159 -10.62 -5.25 15.09
N ARG A 160 -9.45 -5.80 14.88
CA ARG A 160 -8.20 -5.15 15.29
C ARG A 160 -7.92 -3.97 14.35
N ILE A 161 -7.67 -2.80 14.95
CA ILE A 161 -7.25 -1.60 14.24
C ILE A 161 -5.83 -1.29 14.70
N VAL A 162 -4.89 -1.34 13.78
CA VAL A 162 -3.47 -1.15 14.05
C VAL A 162 -3.02 0.16 13.46
N SER A 163 -2.62 1.07 14.33
CA SER A 163 -2.02 2.33 13.91
C SER A 163 -0.54 2.10 13.66
N VAL A 164 -0.07 2.50 12.50
CA VAL A 164 1.33 2.34 12.08
C VAL A 164 1.85 3.65 11.49
N ARG A 165 3.17 3.80 11.47
CA ARG A 165 3.85 4.90 10.79
C ARG A 165 4.84 4.33 9.79
N ILE A 166 4.81 4.82 8.56
CA ILE A 166 5.83 4.49 7.56
C ILE A 166 7.18 5.05 8.02
N MET A 167 8.17 4.20 8.01
CA MET A 167 9.55 4.57 8.36
C MET A 167 10.26 5.05 7.09
N THR A 168 10.80 6.25 7.13
CA THR A 168 11.55 6.85 6.02
C THR A 168 13.03 6.93 6.33
#